data_32f4d953f82080a94e6e7b47e69b3e58
#
_entry.id   32f4d953f82080a94e6e7b47e69b3e58
#
_cell.length_a   1.000
_cell.length_b   1.000
_cell.length_c   1.000
_cell.angle_alpha   90.00
_cell.angle_beta   90.00
_cell.angle_gamma   90.00
#
_symmetry.space_group_name_H-M   'P 1'
#
loop_
_entity.id
_entity.type
_entity.pdbx_description
1 polymer ?
#
loop_
_entity_poly.entity_id
_entity_poly.type
_entity_poly.pdbx_seq_one_letter_code
_entity_poly.pdbx_strand_id
1 'polypeptide(L)'
;MGGKVGSWEDAEGNHIEMGLHVFFFNYANLFALLDKVGARGNLLPKDHTHLFVNTGGDLRELDFRFALGAPFNGLKAFFTTPQLDWIDKLRNALALGTSPIVRGLVDYEGAMKTIRALDAVSFQDWFVGHGGSVQSIKRMWNPIAYALGFIDCEAISARCMLTIFMMFAAKTEASKLNLLKGSPHRWLTGPILDYIAARGGKLHLRHRVSEVLFEEGAPGSDGQPATSVSGLKLGTPDGETTVTADAYLAACDVPGIQRMIPQAWRRWPLFERIFALEAVPVATVQLRYDGWVTELGDSAADQSARSDVNRPTGLDNLLYTADADFSCFADLALASPVDYRKEGLGSLLQCVLTPGDPWIPKKTEEIVAHTDAQVRALFPSAKDLKLVWSNVVKLAQSLYREAPGMEPYRPDQSTPVSNFYLAGSYTKQDYIDSMEGATMSGRLAAAAILGRAPVLASNAAVA
;
A
#
# COMPACT_ATOMS: atom_id res chain seq x y z
N MET A 1 -10.45 9.05 10.47
CA MET A 1 -11.08 8.50 9.25
C MET A 1 -10.02 7.99 8.28
N GLY A 2 -10.41 7.26 7.23
CA GLY A 2 -9.47 6.76 6.22
C GLY A 2 -8.95 5.35 6.48
N GLY A 3 -9.37 4.68 7.55
CA GLY A 3 -8.90 3.32 7.86
C GLY A 3 -7.37 3.28 7.95
N LYS A 4 -6.74 2.38 7.19
CA LYS A 4 -5.27 2.23 7.14
C LYS A 4 -4.54 3.44 6.55
N VAL A 5 -5.25 4.31 5.81
CA VAL A 5 -4.74 5.58 5.26
C VAL A 5 -5.07 6.76 6.19
N GLY A 6 -5.41 6.47 7.45
CA GLY A 6 -5.76 7.46 8.44
C GLY A 6 -4.56 8.30 8.88
N SER A 7 -4.83 9.56 9.19
CA SER A 7 -3.91 10.46 9.87
C SER A 7 -4.69 11.40 10.79
N TRP A 8 -4.01 11.98 11.76
CA TRP A 8 -4.59 12.92 12.72
C TRP A 8 -3.51 13.87 13.24
N GLU A 9 -3.91 14.89 13.93
CA GLU A 9 -3.03 15.81 14.63
C GLU A 9 -2.99 15.47 16.13
N ASP A 10 -1.81 15.52 16.72
CA ASP A 10 -1.66 15.46 18.18
C ASP A 10 -1.98 16.83 18.82
N ALA A 11 -1.89 16.91 20.15
CA ALA A 11 -2.17 18.14 20.90
C ALA A 11 -1.18 19.29 20.59
N GLU A 12 -0.02 18.96 20.02
CA GLU A 12 1.05 19.90 19.66
C GLU A 12 1.02 20.29 18.19
N GLY A 13 0.01 19.79 17.43
CA GLY A 13 -0.15 20.05 16.00
C GLY A 13 0.85 19.29 15.11
N ASN A 14 1.36 18.14 15.59
CA ASN A 14 2.12 17.24 14.74
C ASN A 14 1.15 16.30 14.02
N HIS A 15 1.34 16.15 12.73
CA HIS A 15 0.56 15.21 11.93
C HIS A 15 1.14 13.80 12.07
N ILE A 16 0.30 12.89 12.54
CA ILE A 16 0.61 11.48 12.71
C ILE A 16 -0.09 10.69 11.62
N GLU A 17 0.64 9.80 10.95
CA GLU A 17 0.10 8.88 9.94
C GLU A 17 0.15 7.43 10.40
N MET A 18 -0.83 6.64 9.97
CA MET A 18 -0.86 5.20 10.26
C MET A 18 0.19 4.41 9.45
N GLY A 19 0.65 4.95 8.33
CA GLY A 19 1.64 4.36 7.44
C GLY A 19 2.15 5.35 6.41
N LEU A 20 3.18 4.98 5.67
CA LEU A 20 3.68 5.75 4.54
C LEU A 20 2.84 5.45 3.29
N HIS A 21 2.25 6.48 2.70
CA HIS A 21 1.33 6.33 1.58
C HIS A 21 1.93 6.89 0.29
N VAL A 22 2.16 6.00 -0.67
CA VAL A 22 2.66 6.34 -2.00
C VAL A 22 1.64 5.95 -3.07
N PHE A 23 1.64 6.68 -4.19
CA PHE A 23 0.69 6.53 -5.27
C PHE A 23 1.44 6.25 -6.55
N PHE A 24 1.45 4.99 -6.99
CA PHE A 24 2.04 4.63 -8.26
C PHE A 24 1.21 5.16 -9.43
N PHE A 25 1.86 5.53 -10.54
CA PHE A 25 1.16 6.01 -11.73
C PHE A 25 0.24 4.97 -12.38
N ASN A 26 0.35 3.71 -12.02
CA ASN A 26 -0.58 2.66 -12.44
C ASN A 26 -1.88 2.58 -11.60
N TYR A 27 -2.10 3.47 -10.63
CA TYR A 27 -3.31 3.52 -9.80
C TYR A 27 -4.49 4.20 -10.54
N ALA A 28 -4.89 3.62 -11.67
CA ALA A 28 -5.86 4.24 -12.56
C ALA A 28 -7.23 4.49 -11.90
N ASN A 29 -7.72 3.55 -11.09
CA ASN A 29 -9.02 3.66 -10.44
C ASN A 29 -9.01 4.67 -9.29
N LEU A 30 -7.94 4.69 -8.51
CA LEU A 30 -7.76 5.68 -7.45
C LEU A 30 -7.61 7.08 -8.06
N PHE A 31 -6.85 7.22 -9.13
CA PHE A 31 -6.69 8.51 -9.80
C PHE A 31 -8.00 9.01 -10.40
N ALA A 32 -8.81 8.14 -11.01
CA ALA A 32 -10.14 8.51 -11.49
C ALA A 32 -11.08 8.91 -10.33
N LEU A 33 -10.92 8.33 -9.13
CA LEU A 33 -11.62 8.77 -7.92
C LEU A 33 -11.15 10.17 -7.50
N LEU A 34 -9.83 10.42 -7.46
CA LEU A 34 -9.27 11.71 -7.10
C LEU A 34 -9.67 12.82 -8.07
N ASP A 35 -9.71 12.53 -9.37
CA ASP A 35 -10.23 13.46 -10.38
C ASP A 35 -11.70 13.79 -10.13
N LYS A 36 -12.51 12.76 -9.84
CA LYS A 36 -13.95 12.91 -9.56
C LYS A 36 -14.24 13.79 -8.34
N VAL A 37 -13.40 13.72 -7.31
CA VAL A 37 -13.57 14.52 -6.08
C VAL A 37 -12.75 15.81 -6.08
N GLY A 38 -12.05 16.13 -7.18
CA GLY A 38 -11.23 17.35 -7.32
C GLY A 38 -9.93 17.33 -6.50
N ALA A 39 -9.43 16.15 -6.13
CA ALA A 39 -8.26 15.99 -5.26
C ALA A 39 -6.96 15.62 -6.00
N ARG A 40 -7.00 15.43 -7.32
CA ARG A 40 -5.82 15.03 -8.11
C ARG A 40 -4.63 15.99 -7.94
N GLY A 41 -4.89 17.29 -7.88
CA GLY A 41 -3.87 18.33 -7.67
C GLY A 41 -3.21 18.33 -6.28
N ASN A 42 -3.61 17.43 -5.38
CA ASN A 42 -2.98 17.25 -4.08
C ASN A 42 -1.79 16.28 -4.13
N LEU A 43 -1.56 15.64 -5.28
CA LEU A 43 -0.44 14.73 -5.50
C LEU A 43 0.76 15.50 -6.06
N LEU A 44 1.94 15.22 -5.51
CA LEU A 44 3.24 15.72 -5.96
C LEU A 44 3.94 14.60 -6.72
N PRO A 45 4.06 14.70 -8.07
CA PRO A 45 4.85 13.76 -8.85
C PRO A 45 6.31 13.81 -8.45
N LYS A 46 6.93 12.62 -8.30
CA LYS A 46 8.34 12.49 -7.98
C LYS A 46 9.16 12.14 -9.22
N ASP A 47 10.47 12.30 -9.14
CA ASP A 47 11.35 11.82 -10.20
C ASP A 47 11.22 10.31 -10.36
N HIS A 48 11.34 9.83 -11.59
CA HIS A 48 11.18 8.41 -11.89
C HIS A 48 12.44 7.63 -11.55
N THR A 49 12.77 7.64 -10.27
CA THR A 49 13.91 6.94 -9.68
C THR A 49 13.48 6.20 -8.42
N HIS A 50 14.15 5.09 -8.13
CA HIS A 50 14.02 4.37 -6.86
C HIS A 50 15.39 4.34 -6.19
N LEU A 51 15.49 4.93 -5.02
CA LEU A 51 16.75 5.14 -4.32
C LEU A 51 16.88 4.18 -3.14
N PHE A 52 17.98 3.44 -3.12
CA PHE A 52 18.40 2.60 -1.99
C PHE A 52 19.45 3.34 -1.17
N VAL A 53 19.21 3.43 0.12
CA VAL A 53 20.15 4.02 1.08
C VAL A 53 20.80 2.89 1.85
N ASN A 54 22.10 2.74 1.71
CA ASN A 54 22.89 1.74 2.41
C ASN A 54 23.64 2.38 3.58
N THR A 55 24.12 1.56 4.50
CA THR A 55 24.92 2.00 5.66
C THR A 55 26.08 2.90 5.24
N GLY A 56 26.29 3.99 5.99
CA GLY A 56 27.36 4.94 5.75
C GLY A 56 27.07 6.03 4.70
N GLY A 57 25.80 6.20 4.30
CA GLY A 57 25.39 7.21 3.34
C GLY A 57 25.58 6.79 1.87
N ASP A 58 25.80 5.50 1.60
CA ASP A 58 25.97 4.99 0.24
C ASP A 58 24.62 4.94 -0.47
N LEU A 59 24.42 5.86 -1.42
CA LEU A 59 23.18 6.00 -2.20
C LEU A 59 23.30 5.26 -3.52
N ARG A 60 22.33 4.39 -3.79
CA ARG A 60 22.29 3.55 -5.00
C ARG A 60 20.95 3.66 -5.69
N GLU A 61 20.97 4.08 -6.93
CA GLU A 61 19.78 4.45 -7.70
C GLU A 61 19.42 3.38 -8.73
N LEU A 62 18.10 3.16 -8.88
CA LEU A 62 17.47 2.60 -10.08
C LEU A 62 16.85 3.75 -10.87
N ASP A 63 17.51 4.17 -11.94
CA ASP A 63 17.11 5.33 -12.74
C ASP A 63 16.28 4.89 -13.96
N PHE A 64 14.98 5.15 -13.90
CA PHE A 64 14.04 4.86 -14.97
C PHE A 64 13.82 6.02 -15.94
N ARG A 65 14.55 7.14 -15.79
CA ARG A 65 14.48 8.32 -16.66
C ARG A 65 15.22 8.08 -17.97
N PHE A 66 14.64 7.25 -18.84
CA PHE A 66 15.23 6.92 -20.12
C PHE A 66 14.24 7.22 -21.26
N ALA A 67 14.74 7.92 -22.29
CA ALA A 67 13.91 8.48 -23.36
C ALA A 67 13.12 7.45 -24.16
N LEU A 68 13.60 6.21 -24.27
CA LEU A 68 12.91 5.16 -25.02
C LEU A 68 11.74 4.52 -24.28
N GLY A 69 11.54 4.86 -22.98
CA GLY A 69 10.43 4.33 -22.21
C GLY A 69 10.46 2.81 -21.98
N ALA A 70 9.32 2.25 -21.56
CA ALA A 70 9.19 0.82 -21.28
C ALA A 70 9.25 -0.03 -22.57
N PRO A 71 9.86 -1.24 -22.52
CA PRO A 71 10.54 -1.84 -21.36
C PRO A 71 12.01 -1.39 -21.22
N PHE A 72 12.53 -0.55 -22.11
CA PHE A 72 13.95 -0.20 -22.20
C PHE A 72 14.44 0.62 -21.02
N ASN A 73 13.59 1.47 -20.44
CA ASN A 73 13.93 2.23 -19.22
C ASN A 73 14.16 1.27 -18.04
N GLY A 74 13.35 0.22 -17.88
CA GLY A 74 13.53 -0.82 -16.89
C GLY A 74 14.83 -1.61 -17.10
N LEU A 75 15.11 -2.04 -18.33
CA LEU A 75 16.36 -2.71 -18.66
C LEU A 75 17.57 -1.84 -18.34
N LYS A 76 17.56 -0.56 -18.77
CA LYS A 76 18.64 0.40 -18.45
C LYS A 76 18.80 0.51 -16.93
N ALA A 77 17.73 0.75 -16.17
CA ALA A 77 17.77 0.91 -14.73
C ALA A 77 18.41 -0.30 -14.03
N PHE A 78 18.01 -1.52 -14.42
CA PHE A 78 18.56 -2.75 -13.86
C PHE A 78 20.04 -2.97 -14.19
N PHE A 79 20.46 -2.73 -15.41
CA PHE A 79 21.85 -2.95 -15.80
C PHE A 79 22.81 -1.87 -15.30
N THR A 80 22.32 -0.64 -15.09
CA THR A 80 23.15 0.48 -14.63
C THR A 80 23.18 0.66 -13.12
N THR A 81 22.19 0.14 -12.36
CA THR A 81 22.17 0.32 -10.91
C THR A 81 23.44 -0.22 -10.24
N PRO A 82 24.06 0.50 -9.31
CA PRO A 82 25.14 -0.04 -8.49
C PRO A 82 24.66 -0.90 -7.31
N GLN A 83 23.33 -1.05 -7.11
CA GLN A 83 22.76 -1.81 -5.99
C GLN A 83 23.06 -3.32 -6.06
N LEU A 84 23.31 -3.84 -7.26
CA LEU A 84 23.59 -5.24 -7.51
C LEU A 84 24.93 -5.43 -8.21
N ASP A 85 25.64 -6.51 -7.89
CA ASP A 85 26.82 -6.94 -8.60
C ASP A 85 26.49 -7.43 -10.01
N TRP A 86 27.49 -7.51 -10.89
CA TRP A 86 27.30 -7.89 -12.28
C TRP A 86 26.71 -9.32 -12.44
N ILE A 87 27.14 -10.25 -11.62
CA ILE A 87 26.62 -11.63 -11.63
C ILE A 87 25.15 -11.64 -11.23
N ASP A 88 24.78 -10.86 -10.21
CA ASP A 88 23.39 -10.74 -9.76
C ASP A 88 22.52 -10.11 -10.83
N LYS A 89 23.01 -9.08 -11.55
CA LYS A 89 22.31 -8.47 -12.69
C LYS A 89 22.01 -9.48 -13.79
N LEU A 90 22.99 -10.32 -14.16
CA LEU A 90 22.81 -11.37 -15.16
C LEU A 90 21.77 -12.41 -14.70
N ARG A 91 21.82 -12.83 -13.43
CA ARG A 91 20.88 -13.78 -12.86
C ARG A 91 19.46 -13.19 -12.77
N ASN A 92 19.32 -11.91 -12.41
CA ASN A 92 18.03 -11.21 -12.49
C ASN A 92 17.49 -11.17 -13.93
N ALA A 93 18.36 -10.83 -14.88
CA ALA A 93 17.97 -10.81 -16.30
C ALA A 93 17.51 -12.18 -16.80
N LEU A 94 18.16 -13.27 -16.36
CA LEU A 94 17.75 -14.62 -16.67
C LEU A 94 16.36 -14.94 -16.07
N ALA A 95 16.18 -14.72 -14.76
CA ALA A 95 14.92 -15.02 -14.08
C ALA A 95 13.75 -14.21 -14.63
N LEU A 96 13.92 -12.90 -14.82
CA LEU A 96 12.88 -12.02 -15.34
C LEU A 96 12.69 -12.17 -16.85
N GLY A 97 13.75 -12.43 -17.61
CA GLY A 97 13.71 -12.65 -19.05
C GLY A 97 12.98 -13.93 -19.46
N THR A 98 12.97 -14.95 -18.61
CA THR A 98 12.19 -16.19 -18.82
C THR A 98 10.80 -16.14 -18.20
N SER A 99 10.43 -15.02 -17.57
CA SER A 99 9.16 -14.84 -16.88
C SER A 99 7.99 -14.56 -17.87
N PRO A 100 6.74 -14.73 -17.41
CA PRO A 100 5.56 -14.32 -18.17
C PRO A 100 5.57 -12.84 -18.55
N ILE A 101 6.34 -11.98 -17.88
CA ILE A 101 6.43 -10.54 -18.14
C ILE A 101 6.87 -10.26 -19.59
N VAL A 102 7.86 -11.01 -20.10
CA VAL A 102 8.36 -10.81 -21.47
C VAL A 102 7.26 -11.12 -22.49
N ARG A 103 6.49 -12.20 -22.29
CA ARG A 103 5.32 -12.50 -23.12
C ARG A 103 4.26 -11.39 -23.00
N GLY A 104 4.08 -10.81 -21.84
CA GLY A 104 3.09 -9.79 -21.56
C GLY A 104 3.31 -8.46 -22.32
N LEU A 105 4.51 -8.24 -22.86
CA LEU A 105 4.77 -7.09 -23.74
C LEU A 105 4.01 -7.21 -25.09
N VAL A 106 3.59 -8.43 -25.46
CA VAL A 106 2.83 -8.70 -26.69
C VAL A 106 1.41 -9.18 -26.37
N ASP A 107 1.25 -10.03 -25.35
CA ASP A 107 0.00 -10.63 -24.90
C ASP A 107 -0.19 -10.41 -23.39
N TYR A 108 -0.66 -9.22 -23.02
CA TYR A 108 -0.84 -8.82 -21.63
C TYR A 108 -1.80 -9.74 -20.87
N GLU A 109 -2.96 -10.06 -21.44
CA GLU A 109 -4.00 -10.88 -20.78
C GLU A 109 -3.54 -12.33 -20.59
N GLY A 110 -2.87 -12.91 -21.60
CA GLY A 110 -2.30 -14.25 -21.49
C GLY A 110 -1.17 -14.34 -20.44
N ALA A 111 -0.35 -13.30 -20.33
CA ALA A 111 0.68 -13.20 -19.32
C ALA A 111 0.07 -13.05 -17.91
N MET A 112 -0.92 -12.18 -17.73
CA MET A 112 -1.61 -12.01 -16.45
C MET A 112 -2.32 -13.30 -16.00
N LYS A 113 -2.91 -14.05 -16.93
CA LYS A 113 -3.47 -15.38 -16.63
C LYS A 113 -2.40 -16.33 -16.11
N THR A 114 -1.21 -16.34 -16.72
CA THR A 114 -0.09 -17.18 -16.28
C THR A 114 0.43 -16.73 -14.93
N ILE A 115 0.55 -15.42 -14.70
CA ILE A 115 0.99 -14.85 -13.42
C ILE A 115 0.01 -15.23 -12.30
N ARG A 116 -1.30 -15.14 -12.53
CA ARG A 116 -2.31 -15.56 -11.55
C ARG A 116 -2.20 -17.04 -11.16
N ALA A 117 -1.79 -17.89 -12.09
CA ALA A 117 -1.57 -19.32 -11.80
C ALA A 117 -0.34 -19.59 -10.91
N LEU A 118 0.53 -18.60 -10.69
CA LEU A 118 1.70 -18.70 -9.82
C LEU A 118 1.38 -18.35 -8.35
N ASP A 119 0.12 -18.26 -7.98
CA ASP A 119 -0.28 -17.90 -6.61
C ASP A 119 0.25 -18.85 -5.55
N ALA A 120 0.32 -20.14 -5.83
CA ALA A 120 0.73 -21.18 -4.86
C ALA A 120 2.25 -21.23 -4.57
N VAL A 121 3.05 -20.38 -5.24
CA VAL A 121 4.53 -20.40 -5.12
C VAL A 121 4.97 -19.05 -4.53
N SER A 122 5.98 -19.07 -3.63
CA SER A 122 6.60 -17.85 -3.14
C SER A 122 7.39 -17.15 -4.24
N PHE A 123 7.53 -15.82 -4.12
CA PHE A 123 8.35 -15.10 -5.10
C PHE A 123 9.81 -15.55 -5.05
N GLN A 124 10.36 -15.83 -3.86
CA GLN A 124 11.72 -16.32 -3.72
C GLN A 124 11.92 -17.67 -4.41
N ASP A 125 11.04 -18.64 -4.17
CA ASP A 125 11.15 -19.98 -4.78
C ASP A 125 11.03 -19.90 -6.31
N TRP A 126 10.08 -19.12 -6.78
CA TRP A 126 9.91 -18.87 -8.20
C TRP A 126 11.16 -18.23 -8.81
N PHE A 127 11.66 -17.15 -8.20
CA PHE A 127 12.77 -16.36 -8.72
C PHE A 127 14.10 -17.15 -8.74
N VAL A 128 14.40 -17.84 -7.63
CA VAL A 128 15.61 -18.68 -7.53
C VAL A 128 15.52 -19.89 -8.46
N GLY A 129 14.33 -20.51 -8.55
CA GLY A 129 14.07 -21.63 -9.47
C GLY A 129 14.25 -21.26 -10.95
N HIS A 130 14.10 -19.97 -11.31
CA HIS A 130 14.35 -19.42 -12.65
C HIS A 130 15.77 -18.84 -12.82
N GLY A 131 16.69 -19.12 -11.87
CA GLY A 131 18.09 -18.73 -11.96
C GLY A 131 18.44 -17.41 -11.28
N GLY A 132 17.49 -16.74 -10.63
CA GLY A 132 17.73 -15.55 -9.81
C GLY A 132 18.66 -15.83 -8.63
N SER A 133 19.26 -14.76 -8.06
CA SER A 133 20.19 -14.92 -6.95
C SER A 133 19.54 -14.59 -5.60
N VAL A 134 19.95 -15.31 -4.56
CA VAL A 134 19.57 -15.00 -3.17
C VAL A 134 20.09 -13.63 -2.74
N GLN A 135 21.22 -13.20 -3.27
CA GLN A 135 21.76 -11.87 -2.98
C GLN A 135 20.86 -10.75 -3.53
N SER A 136 20.32 -10.92 -4.75
CA SER A 136 19.33 -10.00 -5.31
C SER A 136 18.06 -9.96 -4.46
N ILE A 137 17.58 -11.11 -3.94
CA ILE A 137 16.46 -11.15 -3.00
C ILE A 137 16.76 -10.25 -1.81
N LYS A 138 17.89 -10.43 -1.16
CA LYS A 138 18.24 -9.69 0.07
C LYS A 138 18.43 -8.19 -0.17
N ARG A 139 19.13 -7.81 -1.23
CA ARG A 139 19.56 -6.41 -1.44
C ARG A 139 18.53 -5.55 -2.17
N MET A 140 17.63 -6.15 -2.96
CA MET A 140 16.72 -5.42 -3.82
C MET A 140 15.26 -5.85 -3.64
N TRP A 141 14.97 -7.17 -3.75
CA TRP A 141 13.59 -7.62 -3.82
C TRP A 141 12.88 -7.65 -2.47
N ASN A 142 13.57 -8.00 -1.38
CA ASN A 142 13.00 -7.93 -0.03
C ASN A 142 12.58 -6.52 0.37
N PRO A 143 13.40 -5.46 0.22
CA PRO A 143 12.94 -4.10 0.46
C PRO A 143 11.67 -3.73 -0.32
N ILE A 144 11.55 -4.19 -1.57
CA ILE A 144 10.37 -3.93 -2.40
C ILE A 144 9.16 -4.77 -1.91
N ALA A 145 9.36 -6.06 -1.59
CA ALA A 145 8.29 -6.92 -1.08
C ALA A 145 7.74 -6.39 0.26
N TYR A 146 8.62 -5.97 1.15
CA TYR A 146 8.24 -5.32 2.41
C TYR A 146 7.49 -4.00 2.21
N ALA A 147 7.87 -3.20 1.21
CA ALA A 147 7.16 -1.97 0.90
C ALA A 147 5.75 -2.22 0.31
N LEU A 148 5.56 -3.34 -0.40
CA LEU A 148 4.30 -3.69 -1.05
C LEU A 148 3.35 -4.48 -0.14
N GLY A 149 3.87 -5.49 0.58
CA GLY A 149 3.05 -6.47 1.28
C GLY A 149 3.39 -6.67 2.76
N PHE A 150 4.38 -5.95 3.30
CA PHE A 150 4.88 -6.05 4.68
C PHE A 150 5.47 -7.43 5.06
N ILE A 151 5.69 -8.27 4.06
CA ILE A 151 6.32 -9.60 4.16
C ILE A 151 7.43 -9.73 3.11
N ASP A 152 8.38 -10.62 3.35
CA ASP A 152 9.54 -10.84 2.46
C ASP A 152 9.20 -11.69 1.23
N CYS A 153 10.18 -11.85 0.37
CA CYS A 153 10.05 -12.63 -0.86
C CYS A 153 9.82 -14.15 -0.61
N GLU A 154 10.16 -14.67 0.56
CA GLU A 154 9.88 -16.05 0.95
C GLU A 154 8.42 -16.26 1.33
N ALA A 155 7.81 -15.22 1.90
CA ALA A 155 6.43 -15.25 2.40
C ALA A 155 5.39 -14.66 1.43
N ILE A 156 5.78 -13.84 0.43
CA ILE A 156 4.85 -13.26 -0.54
C ILE A 156 4.68 -14.16 -1.75
N SER A 157 3.44 -14.26 -2.27
CA SER A 157 3.14 -15.01 -3.49
C SER A 157 3.86 -14.41 -4.72
N ALA A 158 4.39 -15.27 -5.60
CA ALA A 158 4.96 -14.85 -6.87
C ALA A 158 3.94 -14.10 -7.73
N ARG A 159 2.66 -14.44 -7.65
CA ARG A 159 1.56 -13.71 -8.29
C ARG A 159 1.61 -12.22 -7.95
N CYS A 160 1.77 -11.85 -6.69
CA CYS A 160 1.77 -10.46 -6.24
C CYS A 160 2.92 -9.67 -6.86
N MET A 161 4.14 -10.15 -6.69
CA MET A 161 5.33 -9.46 -7.20
C MET A 161 5.32 -9.35 -8.74
N LEU A 162 4.98 -10.45 -9.43
CA LEU A 162 4.96 -10.48 -10.89
C LEU A 162 3.81 -9.65 -11.48
N THR A 163 2.68 -9.51 -10.78
CA THR A 163 1.60 -8.59 -11.18
C THR A 163 2.12 -7.16 -11.23
N ILE A 164 2.82 -6.70 -10.21
CA ILE A 164 3.39 -5.36 -10.16
C ILE A 164 4.46 -5.18 -11.23
N PHE A 165 5.37 -6.15 -11.38
CA PHE A 165 6.43 -6.06 -12.39
C PHE A 165 5.89 -6.08 -13.81
N MET A 166 4.81 -6.85 -14.09
CA MET A 166 4.14 -6.82 -15.38
C MET A 166 3.58 -5.44 -15.70
N MET A 167 2.93 -4.80 -14.74
CA MET A 167 2.39 -3.46 -14.92
C MET A 167 3.51 -2.43 -15.14
N PHE A 168 4.62 -2.54 -14.43
CA PHE A 168 5.77 -1.66 -14.61
C PHE A 168 6.48 -1.87 -15.96
N ALA A 169 6.54 -3.10 -16.43
CA ALA A 169 7.12 -3.42 -17.74
C ALA A 169 6.23 -2.98 -18.90
N ALA A 170 4.91 -2.98 -18.73
CA ALA A 170 3.97 -2.64 -19.78
C ALA A 170 3.84 -1.14 -20.04
N LYS A 171 4.20 -0.28 -19.07
CA LYS A 171 4.04 1.18 -19.16
C LYS A 171 5.26 1.93 -18.62
N THR A 172 5.68 2.94 -19.39
CA THR A 172 6.88 3.73 -19.10
C THR A 172 6.89 4.35 -17.70
N GLU A 173 5.78 4.92 -17.26
CA GLU A 173 5.70 5.64 -16.00
C GLU A 173 4.99 4.88 -14.87
N ALA A 174 4.61 3.61 -15.08
CA ALA A 174 3.81 2.86 -14.11
C ALA A 174 4.45 2.77 -12.72
N SER A 175 5.78 2.66 -12.63
CA SER A 175 6.53 2.62 -11.39
C SER A 175 6.90 3.99 -10.82
N LYS A 176 6.59 5.08 -11.54
CA LYS A 176 6.77 6.43 -11.02
C LYS A 176 5.84 6.68 -9.85
N LEU A 177 6.30 7.44 -8.87
CA LEU A 177 5.58 7.69 -7.63
C LEU A 177 5.02 9.11 -7.57
N ASN A 178 3.92 9.24 -6.86
CA ASN A 178 3.44 10.49 -6.30
C ASN A 178 3.36 10.34 -4.77
N LEU A 179 3.53 11.44 -4.07
CA LEU A 179 3.17 11.56 -2.66
C LEU A 179 2.12 12.67 -2.49
N LEU A 180 1.35 12.61 -1.40
CA LEU A 180 0.48 13.73 -1.05
C LEU A 180 1.32 14.95 -0.67
N LYS A 181 0.81 16.14 -0.94
CA LYS A 181 1.49 17.39 -0.55
C LYS A 181 1.50 17.62 0.97
N GLY A 182 0.70 16.85 1.73
CA GLY A 182 0.59 16.88 3.18
C GLY A 182 -0.22 15.69 3.69
N SER A 183 -0.81 15.80 4.87
CA SER A 183 -1.43 14.69 5.59
C SER A 183 -2.64 14.07 4.86
N PRO A 184 -2.78 12.73 4.86
CA PRO A 184 -3.91 12.05 4.23
C PRO A 184 -5.28 12.54 4.71
N HIS A 185 -5.40 12.90 5.98
CA HIS A 185 -6.65 13.43 6.53
C HIS A 185 -7.14 14.67 5.77
N ARG A 186 -6.24 15.61 5.49
CA ARG A 186 -6.59 16.87 4.81
C ARG A 186 -6.70 16.71 3.29
N TRP A 187 -5.77 15.99 2.70
CA TRP A 187 -5.53 16.05 1.26
C TRP A 187 -6.04 14.84 0.47
N LEU A 188 -6.43 13.76 1.16
CA LEU A 188 -7.01 12.57 0.54
C LEU A 188 -8.43 12.32 1.04
N THR A 189 -8.59 12.05 2.33
CA THR A 189 -9.90 11.64 2.88
C THR A 189 -10.87 12.81 3.01
N GLY A 190 -10.40 14.01 3.32
CA GLY A 190 -11.24 15.22 3.40
C GLY A 190 -12.03 15.47 2.12
N PRO A 191 -11.38 15.63 0.95
CA PRO A 191 -12.09 15.84 -0.32
C PRO A 191 -13.10 14.75 -0.67
N ILE A 192 -12.82 13.49 -0.33
CA ILE A 192 -13.77 12.38 -0.54
C ILE A 192 -15.01 12.56 0.33
N LEU A 193 -14.83 12.97 1.58
CA LEU A 193 -15.95 13.17 2.51
C LEU A 193 -16.78 14.39 2.14
N ASP A 194 -16.14 15.48 1.73
CA ASP A 194 -16.81 16.68 1.24
C ASP A 194 -17.67 16.36 0.02
N TYR A 195 -17.13 15.52 -0.89
CA TYR A 195 -17.88 15.06 -2.06
C TYR A 195 -19.10 14.22 -1.68
N ILE A 196 -18.98 13.35 -0.67
CA ILE A 196 -20.08 12.53 -0.14
C ILE A 196 -21.13 13.43 0.52
N ALA A 197 -20.69 14.33 1.40
CA ALA A 197 -21.56 15.25 2.12
C ALA A 197 -22.37 16.17 1.17
N ALA A 198 -21.73 16.71 0.13
CA ALA A 198 -22.36 17.53 -0.89
C ALA A 198 -23.46 16.79 -1.68
N ARG A 199 -23.53 15.46 -1.58
CA ARG A 199 -24.57 14.60 -2.20
C ARG A 199 -25.55 14.01 -1.19
N GLY A 200 -25.59 14.55 0.02
CA GLY A 200 -26.50 14.12 1.08
C GLY A 200 -26.05 12.86 1.83
N GLY A 201 -24.86 12.33 1.53
CA GLY A 201 -24.29 11.24 2.29
C GLY A 201 -23.88 11.70 3.69
N LYS A 202 -23.95 10.80 4.66
CA LYS A 202 -23.64 11.09 6.07
C LYS A 202 -22.51 10.19 6.56
N LEU A 203 -21.65 10.76 7.40
CA LEU A 203 -20.62 10.04 8.10
C LEU A 203 -20.92 10.00 9.59
N HIS A 204 -20.95 8.82 10.16
CA HIS A 204 -21.16 8.59 11.59
C HIS A 204 -19.90 8.01 12.22
N LEU A 205 -19.11 8.85 12.90
CA LEU A 205 -17.94 8.42 13.63
C LEU A 205 -18.31 7.84 15.01
N ARG A 206 -17.47 6.92 15.51
CA ARG A 206 -17.71 6.22 16.78
C ARG A 206 -19.05 5.46 16.83
N HIS A 207 -19.51 5.01 15.65
CA HIS A 207 -20.65 4.14 15.48
C HIS A 207 -20.16 2.74 15.11
N ARG A 208 -19.92 1.90 16.10
CA ARG A 208 -19.42 0.55 15.90
C ARG A 208 -20.56 -0.40 15.57
N VAL A 209 -20.49 -1.11 14.45
CA VAL A 209 -21.38 -2.24 14.18
C VAL A 209 -21.05 -3.35 15.19
N SER A 210 -21.98 -3.63 16.09
CA SER A 210 -21.85 -4.68 17.11
C SER A 210 -22.48 -5.99 16.66
N GLU A 211 -23.54 -5.94 15.82
CA GLU A 211 -24.27 -7.12 15.34
C GLU A 211 -24.90 -6.84 13.98
N VAL A 212 -24.92 -7.86 13.12
CA VAL A 212 -25.68 -7.87 11.87
C VAL A 212 -26.97 -8.66 12.12
N LEU A 213 -28.11 -7.98 12.10
CA LEU A 213 -29.43 -8.57 12.24
C LEU A 213 -29.88 -9.09 10.87
N PHE A 214 -30.39 -10.31 10.80
CA PHE A 214 -30.80 -10.91 9.54
C PHE A 214 -32.03 -11.82 9.71
N GLU A 215 -32.72 -12.06 8.60
CA GLU A 215 -33.86 -12.94 8.51
C GLU A 215 -33.60 -14.06 7.52
N GLU A 216 -34.17 -15.22 7.79
CA GLU A 216 -34.09 -16.40 6.95
C GLU A 216 -35.49 -16.78 6.44
N GLY A 217 -35.64 -16.84 5.14
CA GLY A 217 -36.85 -17.23 4.45
C GLY A 217 -36.84 -18.72 4.05
N ALA A 218 -37.74 -19.09 3.16
CA ALA A 218 -37.79 -20.45 2.61
C ALA A 218 -36.49 -20.80 1.88
N PRO A 219 -36.10 -22.11 1.85
CA PRO A 219 -34.92 -22.53 1.11
C PRO A 219 -34.99 -22.17 -0.38
N GLY A 220 -33.87 -21.63 -0.94
CA GLY A 220 -33.71 -21.42 -2.35
C GLY A 220 -33.45 -22.72 -3.14
N SER A 221 -33.12 -22.57 -4.41
CA SER A 221 -32.81 -23.70 -5.30
C SER A 221 -31.52 -24.46 -4.92
N ASP A 222 -30.64 -23.83 -4.12
CA ASP A 222 -29.41 -24.41 -3.57
C ASP A 222 -29.63 -25.13 -2.23
N GLY A 223 -30.88 -25.20 -1.74
CA GLY A 223 -31.25 -25.79 -0.47
C GLY A 223 -30.89 -24.96 0.77
N GLN A 224 -30.31 -23.76 0.58
CA GLN A 224 -30.00 -22.84 1.67
C GLN A 224 -31.15 -21.85 1.88
N PRO A 225 -31.40 -21.39 3.13
CA PRO A 225 -32.44 -20.39 3.38
C PRO A 225 -32.12 -19.08 2.64
N ALA A 226 -33.13 -18.50 2.00
CA ALA A 226 -33.02 -17.15 1.44
C ALA A 226 -32.77 -16.16 2.58
N THR A 227 -31.60 -15.59 2.63
CA THR A 227 -31.15 -14.75 3.76
C THR A 227 -31.00 -13.32 3.34
N SER A 228 -31.48 -12.39 4.16
CA SER A 228 -31.30 -10.95 4.00
C SER A 228 -30.99 -10.26 5.33
N VAL A 229 -30.22 -9.19 5.30
CA VAL A 229 -29.97 -8.32 6.46
C VAL A 229 -31.22 -7.49 6.71
N SER A 230 -31.75 -7.51 7.95
CA SER A 230 -32.88 -6.70 8.40
C SER A 230 -32.43 -5.41 9.11
N GLY A 231 -31.17 -5.35 9.58
CA GLY A 231 -30.62 -4.15 10.22
C GLY A 231 -29.20 -4.35 10.74
N LEU A 232 -28.60 -3.24 11.18
CA LEU A 232 -27.33 -3.25 11.90
C LEU A 232 -27.53 -2.67 13.29
N LYS A 233 -27.10 -3.39 14.31
CA LYS A 233 -27.04 -2.91 15.69
C LYS A 233 -25.74 -2.16 15.88
N LEU A 234 -25.82 -0.90 16.32
CA LEU A 234 -24.70 0.00 16.47
C LEU A 234 -24.49 0.37 17.93
N GLY A 235 -23.26 0.27 18.39
CA GLY A 235 -22.82 0.94 19.62
C GLY A 235 -22.38 2.37 19.28
N THR A 236 -23.05 3.34 19.89
CA THR A 236 -22.81 4.78 19.68
C THR A 236 -22.41 5.46 20.99
N PRO A 237 -21.91 6.72 20.97
CA PRO A 237 -21.66 7.47 22.19
C PRO A 237 -22.90 7.65 23.09
N ASP A 238 -24.09 7.64 22.47
CA ASP A 238 -25.37 7.85 23.15
C ASP A 238 -26.10 6.56 23.54
N GLY A 239 -25.44 5.40 23.33
CA GLY A 239 -25.99 4.09 23.60
C GLY A 239 -26.15 3.22 22.35
N GLU A 240 -26.91 2.16 22.44
CA GLU A 240 -27.18 1.25 21.32
C GLU A 240 -28.34 1.77 20.45
N THR A 241 -28.20 1.59 19.14
CA THR A 241 -29.29 1.89 18.17
C THR A 241 -29.28 0.87 17.05
N THR A 242 -30.40 0.76 16.34
CA THR A 242 -30.49 -0.10 15.15
C THR A 242 -30.77 0.78 13.92
N VAL A 243 -30.07 0.51 12.84
CA VAL A 243 -30.28 1.18 11.55
C VAL A 243 -30.67 0.16 10.49
N THR A 244 -31.55 0.58 9.57
CA THR A 244 -32.02 -0.23 8.45
C THR A 244 -31.69 0.47 7.12
N ALA A 245 -31.49 -0.33 6.07
CA ALA A 245 -31.21 0.14 4.71
C ALA A 245 -31.65 -0.93 3.69
N ASP A 246 -31.72 -0.51 2.42
CA ASP A 246 -32.01 -1.42 1.30
C ASP A 246 -30.80 -2.32 0.97
N ALA A 247 -29.59 -1.84 1.18
CA ALA A 247 -28.34 -2.57 0.96
C ALA A 247 -27.29 -2.25 2.04
N TYR A 248 -26.49 -3.23 2.38
CA TYR A 248 -25.45 -3.16 3.40
C TYR A 248 -24.11 -3.54 2.78
N LEU A 249 -23.12 -2.66 2.92
CA LEU A 249 -21.77 -2.86 2.39
C LEU A 249 -20.75 -2.88 3.53
N ALA A 250 -20.13 -4.02 3.77
CA ALA A 250 -18.99 -4.12 4.68
C ALA A 250 -17.69 -3.81 3.93
N ALA A 251 -17.17 -2.59 4.15
CA ALA A 251 -15.93 -2.09 3.54
C ALA A 251 -14.79 -2.00 4.57
N CYS A 252 -14.68 -2.99 5.43
CA CYS A 252 -13.65 -3.11 6.46
C CYS A 252 -12.49 -4.01 5.99
N ASP A 253 -11.48 -4.16 6.84
CA ASP A 253 -10.36 -5.08 6.64
C ASP A 253 -10.72 -6.53 7.03
N VAL A 254 -9.76 -7.46 6.84
CA VAL A 254 -9.94 -8.88 7.17
C VAL A 254 -10.34 -9.08 8.63
N PRO A 255 -9.64 -8.52 9.64
CA PRO A 255 -10.06 -8.68 11.02
C PRO A 255 -11.44 -8.06 11.33
N GLY A 256 -11.79 -6.99 10.63
CA GLY A 256 -13.09 -6.34 10.76
C GLY A 256 -14.23 -7.23 10.27
N ILE A 257 -14.09 -7.78 9.06
CA ILE A 257 -15.13 -8.65 8.48
C ILE A 257 -15.25 -9.98 9.23
N GLN A 258 -14.14 -10.57 9.67
CA GLN A 258 -14.16 -11.81 10.46
C GLN A 258 -14.95 -11.66 11.78
N ARG A 259 -14.88 -10.47 12.41
CA ARG A 259 -15.67 -10.17 13.61
C ARG A 259 -17.14 -9.86 13.33
N MET A 260 -17.43 -9.43 12.11
CA MET A 260 -18.79 -8.97 11.73
C MET A 260 -19.68 -10.10 11.22
N ILE A 261 -19.09 -11.10 10.55
CA ILE A 261 -19.84 -12.21 9.95
C ILE A 261 -20.56 -13.04 11.03
N PRO A 262 -21.90 -13.17 10.97
CA PRO A 262 -22.64 -14.06 11.86
C PRO A 262 -22.17 -15.51 11.73
N GLN A 263 -22.09 -16.22 12.86
CA GLN A 263 -21.67 -17.64 12.87
C GLN A 263 -22.52 -18.50 11.93
N ALA A 264 -23.83 -18.23 11.83
CA ALA A 264 -24.74 -18.96 10.95
C ALA A 264 -24.37 -18.84 9.47
N TRP A 265 -23.69 -17.73 9.05
CA TRP A 265 -23.32 -17.53 7.66
C TRP A 265 -22.08 -18.32 7.23
N ARG A 266 -21.33 -18.87 8.15
CA ARG A 266 -20.17 -19.72 7.85
C ARG A 266 -20.54 -21.03 7.12
N ARG A 267 -21.81 -21.38 7.05
CA ARG A 267 -22.32 -22.45 6.18
C ARG A 267 -22.04 -22.21 4.69
N TRP A 268 -21.94 -20.95 4.26
CA TRP A 268 -21.58 -20.64 2.88
C TRP A 268 -20.05 -20.60 2.71
N PRO A 269 -19.52 -21.33 1.70
CA PRO A 269 -18.07 -21.38 1.45
C PRO A 269 -17.43 -20.01 1.27
N LEU A 270 -18.17 -19.01 0.71
CA LEU A 270 -17.68 -17.65 0.56
C LEU A 270 -17.28 -17.03 1.91
N PHE A 271 -18.15 -17.13 2.90
CA PHE A 271 -17.87 -16.56 4.22
C PHE A 271 -16.86 -17.40 5.01
N GLU A 272 -16.93 -18.74 4.91
CA GLU A 272 -15.99 -19.63 5.62
C GLU A 272 -14.54 -19.38 5.17
N ARG A 273 -14.30 -19.18 3.87
CA ARG A 273 -12.97 -18.89 3.33
C ARG A 273 -12.35 -17.61 3.88
N ILE A 274 -13.15 -16.60 4.24
CA ILE A 274 -12.63 -15.36 4.82
C ILE A 274 -11.86 -15.61 6.12
N PHE A 275 -12.22 -16.65 6.87
CA PHE A 275 -11.55 -17.01 8.13
C PHE A 275 -10.17 -17.66 7.93
N ALA A 276 -9.83 -18.07 6.71
CA ALA A 276 -8.48 -18.49 6.34
C ALA A 276 -7.54 -17.32 5.97
N LEU A 277 -8.09 -16.13 5.75
CA LEU A 277 -7.29 -14.94 5.47
C LEU A 277 -6.65 -14.41 6.76
N GLU A 278 -5.39 -14.06 6.68
CA GLU A 278 -4.61 -13.48 7.78
C GLU A 278 -4.28 -12.01 7.50
N ALA A 279 -3.99 -11.27 8.55
CA ALA A 279 -3.47 -9.91 8.43
C ALA A 279 -2.05 -9.84 9.01
N VAL A 280 -1.20 -9.02 8.38
CA VAL A 280 0.19 -8.81 8.81
C VAL A 280 0.29 -7.57 9.69
N PRO A 281 1.15 -7.57 10.72
CA PRO A 281 1.42 -6.40 11.53
C PRO A 281 2.39 -5.43 10.85
N VAL A 282 2.36 -4.17 11.29
CA VAL A 282 3.34 -3.15 10.94
C VAL A 282 3.51 -2.17 12.09
N ALA A 283 4.70 -1.62 12.23
CA ALA A 283 4.94 -0.46 13.09
C ALA A 283 5.50 0.68 12.24
N THR A 284 4.89 1.86 12.35
CA THR A 284 5.34 3.08 11.70
C THR A 284 5.95 4.00 12.73
N VAL A 285 7.15 4.49 12.48
CA VAL A 285 7.89 5.37 13.37
C VAL A 285 8.12 6.70 12.68
N GLN A 286 7.73 7.79 13.34
CA GLN A 286 8.07 9.14 12.91
C GLN A 286 9.15 9.71 13.81
N LEU A 287 10.22 10.27 13.21
CA LEU A 287 11.37 10.86 13.91
C LEU A 287 11.61 12.27 13.36
N ARG A 288 11.44 13.26 14.21
CA ARG A 288 11.69 14.68 13.90
C ARG A 288 13.04 15.12 14.44
N TYR A 289 13.89 15.67 13.59
CA TYR A 289 15.20 16.19 13.95
C TYR A 289 15.25 17.72 13.90
N ASP A 290 16.22 18.30 14.62
CA ASP A 290 16.50 19.74 14.60
C ASP A 290 17.25 20.18 13.35
N GLY A 291 17.74 19.25 12.53
CA GLY A 291 18.43 19.48 11.26
C GLY A 291 18.10 18.44 10.20
N TRP A 292 18.71 18.59 9.02
CA TRP A 292 18.43 17.73 7.88
C TRP A 292 19.27 16.45 7.92
N VAL A 293 18.57 15.31 7.98
CA VAL A 293 19.18 13.97 7.96
C VAL A 293 19.65 13.59 6.57
N THR A 294 18.91 13.99 5.53
CA THR A 294 19.12 13.54 4.15
C THR A 294 20.21 14.32 3.40
N GLU A 295 21.03 15.11 4.07
CA GLU A 295 22.16 15.90 3.54
C GLU A 295 21.79 16.89 2.41
N LEU A 296 20.53 17.03 2.06
CA LEU A 296 20.09 18.05 1.11
C LEU A 296 20.01 19.43 1.77
N GLY A 297 20.04 19.49 3.10
CA GLY A 297 20.06 20.71 3.86
C GLY A 297 19.00 21.73 3.46
N ASP A 298 19.29 23.00 3.65
CA ASP A 298 18.40 24.09 3.28
C ASP A 298 18.09 24.15 1.78
N SER A 299 18.98 23.62 0.97
CA SER A 299 18.81 23.62 -0.49
C SER A 299 17.77 22.60 -0.99
N ALA A 300 17.45 21.58 -0.21
CA ALA A 300 16.34 20.68 -0.51
C ALA A 300 14.98 21.38 -0.33
N ALA A 301 14.96 22.43 0.43
CA ALA A 301 13.81 23.29 0.61
C ALA A 301 13.56 24.20 -0.60
N ASP A 302 14.58 24.46 -1.38
CA ASP A 302 14.49 25.25 -2.60
C ASP A 302 14.31 24.31 -3.80
N GLN A 303 13.15 24.36 -4.41
CA GLN A 303 12.86 23.56 -5.61
C GLN A 303 13.80 23.89 -6.78
N SER A 304 14.38 25.10 -6.81
CA SER A 304 15.37 25.50 -7.82
C SER A 304 16.66 24.69 -7.73
N ALA A 305 16.98 24.16 -6.54
CA ALA A 305 18.16 23.33 -6.31
C ALA A 305 18.07 21.93 -6.95
N ARG A 306 16.88 21.49 -7.38
CA ARG A 306 16.67 20.23 -8.12
C ARG A 306 17.32 20.21 -9.50
N SER A 307 17.68 21.37 -10.03
CA SER A 307 18.37 21.48 -11.32
C SER A 307 19.89 21.25 -11.25
N ASP A 308 20.46 21.11 -10.05
CA ASP A 308 21.88 20.84 -9.89
C ASP A 308 22.18 19.36 -10.20
N VAL A 309 22.84 19.12 -11.32
CA VAL A 309 23.21 17.77 -11.81
C VAL A 309 24.15 16.98 -10.87
N ASN A 310 24.77 17.67 -9.92
CA ASN A 310 25.70 17.04 -8.96
C ASN A 310 25.01 16.57 -7.67
N ARG A 311 23.67 16.74 -7.54
CA ARG A 311 22.94 16.31 -6.36
C ARG A 311 22.21 15.01 -6.60
N PRO A 312 22.15 14.12 -5.59
CA PRO A 312 21.32 12.94 -5.66
C PRO A 312 19.86 13.36 -5.88
N THR A 313 19.24 12.87 -6.93
CA THR A 313 17.81 13.03 -7.17
C THR A 313 17.03 11.97 -6.39
N GLY A 314 15.77 12.26 -6.05
CA GLY A 314 14.86 11.27 -5.46
C GLY A 314 14.91 11.16 -3.94
N LEU A 315 15.66 11.97 -3.21
CA LEU A 315 15.64 11.98 -1.73
C LEU A 315 14.30 12.51 -1.16
N ASP A 316 13.53 13.21 -1.95
CA ASP A 316 12.16 13.64 -1.63
C ASP A 316 11.09 12.61 -2.07
N ASN A 317 11.48 11.35 -2.30
CA ASN A 317 10.67 10.25 -2.75
C ASN A 317 10.55 9.17 -1.66
N LEU A 318 9.93 8.03 -1.98
CA LEU A 318 10.06 6.81 -1.21
C LEU A 318 11.50 6.30 -1.33
N LEU A 319 12.10 6.03 -0.19
CA LEU A 319 13.45 5.49 -0.07
C LEU A 319 13.39 4.04 0.40
N TYR A 320 14.35 3.25 -0.04
CA TYR A 320 14.49 1.83 0.32
C TYR A 320 15.80 1.60 1.04
N THR A 321 15.86 0.57 1.87
CA THR A 321 17.10 0.07 2.45
C THR A 321 17.01 -1.44 2.70
N ALA A 322 18.16 -2.11 2.57
CA ALA A 322 18.33 -3.50 2.98
C ALA A 322 19.16 -3.60 4.27
N ASP A 323 19.54 -2.48 4.87
CA ASP A 323 20.49 -2.40 5.98
C ASP A 323 19.83 -1.92 7.31
N ALA A 324 18.48 -1.87 7.33
CA ALA A 324 17.71 -1.53 8.53
C ALA A 324 16.45 -2.38 8.63
N ASP A 325 15.82 -2.41 9.80
CA ASP A 325 14.55 -3.11 10.02
C ASP A 325 13.33 -2.34 9.47
N PHE A 326 13.53 -1.14 8.95
CA PHE A 326 12.57 -0.44 8.12
C PHE A 326 13.03 -0.49 6.65
N SER A 327 12.39 -1.32 5.86
CA SER A 327 12.77 -1.53 4.45
C SER A 327 12.39 -0.39 3.52
N CYS A 328 11.44 0.46 3.94
CA CYS A 328 11.04 1.67 3.23
C CYS A 328 10.76 2.82 4.20
N PHE A 329 11.05 4.02 3.75
CA PHE A 329 10.89 5.25 4.53
C PHE A 329 10.83 6.48 3.62
N ALA A 330 10.45 7.63 4.17
CA ALA A 330 10.52 8.91 3.48
C ALA A 330 10.82 10.04 4.46
N ASP A 331 11.48 11.09 4.00
CA ASP A 331 11.53 12.37 4.69
C ASP A 331 10.29 13.19 4.34
N LEU A 332 9.29 13.16 5.19
CA LEU A 332 8.02 13.85 4.96
C LEU A 332 8.16 15.37 4.90
N ALA A 333 9.18 15.94 5.56
CA ALA A 333 9.45 17.38 5.47
C ALA A 333 9.92 17.81 4.07
N LEU A 334 10.49 16.87 3.30
CA LEU A 334 10.85 17.05 1.89
C LEU A 334 9.76 16.57 0.95
N ALA A 335 9.26 15.37 1.21
CA ALA A 335 8.39 14.64 0.29
C ALA A 335 6.95 15.19 0.25
N SER A 336 6.47 15.72 1.39
CA SER A 336 5.08 16.16 1.64
C SER A 336 5.06 17.47 2.46
N PRO A 337 5.68 18.55 1.98
CA PRO A 337 6.10 19.68 2.84
C PRO A 337 4.97 20.50 3.44
N VAL A 338 3.75 20.48 2.87
CA VAL A 338 2.68 21.42 3.27
C VAL A 338 2.30 21.30 4.74
N ASP A 339 2.19 20.08 5.26
CA ASP A 339 1.83 19.83 6.66
C ASP A 339 3.03 19.35 7.51
N TYR A 340 4.12 18.88 6.87
CA TYR A 340 5.20 18.23 7.60
C TYR A 340 6.47 19.07 7.73
N ARG A 341 6.65 20.08 6.90
CA ARG A 341 7.76 21.01 7.05
C ARG A 341 7.44 22.03 8.13
N LYS A 342 8.34 22.21 9.10
CA LYS A 342 8.22 23.20 10.15
C LYS A 342 9.43 24.12 10.14
N GLU A 343 9.19 25.44 10.30
CA GLU A 343 10.25 26.43 10.39
C GLU A 343 11.16 26.14 11.59
N GLY A 344 12.47 26.27 11.39
CA GLY A 344 13.47 26.01 12.43
C GLY A 344 13.71 24.53 12.76
N LEU A 345 13.04 23.59 12.05
CA LEU A 345 13.25 22.15 12.19
C LEU A 345 13.69 21.54 10.85
N GLY A 346 14.37 20.39 10.95
CA GLY A 346 14.83 19.63 9.79
C GLY A 346 13.90 18.49 9.37
N SER A 347 14.50 17.35 9.12
CA SER A 347 13.83 16.15 8.63
C SER A 347 12.72 15.66 9.55
N LEU A 348 11.64 15.17 8.96
CA LEU A 348 10.67 14.28 9.59
C LEU A 348 10.69 12.92 8.85
N LEU A 349 11.49 12.01 9.35
CA LEU A 349 11.53 10.68 8.78
C LEU A 349 10.33 9.86 9.22
N GLN A 350 9.68 9.21 8.27
CA GLN A 350 8.65 8.20 8.52
C GLN A 350 9.18 6.84 8.06
N CYS A 351 9.47 5.96 9.01
CA CYS A 351 10.06 4.66 8.80
C CYS A 351 9.01 3.57 9.00
N VAL A 352 8.95 2.59 8.10
CA VAL A 352 8.00 1.48 8.17
C VAL A 352 8.76 0.20 8.54
N LEU A 353 8.60 -0.23 9.80
CA LEU A 353 9.25 -1.42 10.34
C LEU A 353 8.54 -2.67 9.85
N THR A 354 9.23 -3.47 9.04
CA THR A 354 8.73 -4.69 8.40
C THR A 354 9.82 -5.77 8.35
N PRO A 355 9.51 -6.99 8.81
CA PRO A 355 8.22 -7.46 9.35
C PRO A 355 7.85 -6.78 10.66
N GLY A 356 6.54 -6.62 10.90
CA GLY A 356 6.03 -5.93 12.08
C GLY A 356 6.03 -6.76 13.37
N ASP A 357 6.01 -8.10 13.26
CA ASP A 357 5.85 -9.01 14.40
C ASP A 357 6.81 -8.74 15.57
N PRO A 358 8.12 -8.49 15.37
CA PRO A 358 9.05 -8.24 16.47
C PRO A 358 8.77 -6.94 17.23
N TRP A 359 8.03 -6.00 16.61
CA TRP A 359 7.87 -4.63 17.11
C TRP A 359 6.57 -4.42 17.87
N ILE A 360 5.51 -5.19 17.58
CA ILE A 360 4.20 -5.03 18.24
C ILE A 360 4.30 -5.14 19.77
N PRO A 361 5.04 -6.11 20.38
CA PRO A 361 5.13 -6.23 21.83
C PRO A 361 6.09 -5.23 22.49
N LYS A 362 6.99 -4.57 21.73
CA LYS A 362 8.00 -3.67 22.28
C LYS A 362 7.42 -2.35 22.77
N LYS A 363 8.10 -1.71 23.70
CA LYS A 363 7.75 -0.36 24.16
C LYS A 363 8.10 0.68 23.09
N THR A 364 7.36 1.78 23.11
CA THR A 364 7.57 2.90 22.16
C THR A 364 9.00 3.42 22.21
N GLU A 365 9.54 3.61 23.42
CA GLU A 365 10.89 4.15 23.63
C GLU A 365 11.98 3.23 23.06
N GLU A 366 11.80 1.91 23.18
CA GLU A 366 12.72 0.93 22.59
C GLU A 366 12.70 0.97 21.07
N ILE A 367 11.50 1.09 20.47
CA ILE A 367 11.34 1.18 19.02
C ILE A 367 11.97 2.47 18.51
N VAL A 368 11.70 3.59 19.15
CA VAL A 368 12.26 4.91 18.77
C VAL A 368 13.79 4.88 18.83
N ALA A 369 14.36 4.43 19.95
CA ALA A 369 15.82 4.39 20.12
C ALA A 369 16.51 3.49 19.10
N HIS A 370 15.89 2.34 18.80
CA HIS A 370 16.40 1.40 17.79
C HIS A 370 16.33 2.01 16.38
N THR A 371 15.20 2.59 16.00
CA THR A 371 15.01 3.21 14.68
C THR A 371 15.93 4.42 14.49
N ASP A 372 16.09 5.27 15.52
CA ASP A 372 17.01 6.41 15.47
C ASP A 372 18.48 5.97 15.28
N ALA A 373 18.89 4.90 15.97
CA ALA A 373 20.23 4.35 15.80
C ALA A 373 20.48 3.85 14.36
N GLN A 374 19.48 3.19 13.75
CA GLN A 374 19.57 2.74 12.35
C GLN A 374 19.56 3.92 11.37
N VAL A 375 18.76 4.95 11.61
CA VAL A 375 18.79 6.19 10.79
C VAL A 375 20.19 6.81 10.81
N ARG A 376 20.84 6.89 11.96
CA ARG A 376 22.20 7.42 12.10
C ARG A 376 23.26 6.55 11.42
N ALA A 377 23.03 5.25 11.33
CA ALA A 377 23.90 4.35 10.58
C ALA A 377 23.75 4.52 9.06
N LEU A 378 22.53 4.77 8.59
CA LEU A 378 22.25 5.05 7.18
C LEU A 378 22.70 6.46 6.75
N PHE A 379 22.60 7.44 7.64
CA PHE A 379 22.92 8.84 7.36
C PHE A 379 23.94 9.39 8.36
N PRO A 380 25.24 9.37 8.03
CA PRO A 380 26.29 9.92 8.91
C PRO A 380 26.09 11.38 9.29
N SER A 381 25.43 12.17 8.43
CA SER A 381 25.01 13.56 8.69
C SER A 381 24.09 13.70 9.91
N ALA A 382 23.35 12.66 10.25
CA ALA A 382 22.45 12.65 11.41
C ALA A 382 23.18 12.50 12.76
N LYS A 383 24.50 12.25 12.77
CA LYS A 383 25.26 11.88 13.96
C LYS A 383 25.09 12.87 15.12
N ASP A 384 25.14 14.16 14.81
CA ASP A 384 25.13 15.23 15.81
C ASP A 384 23.74 15.92 15.93
N LEU A 385 22.73 15.46 15.16
CA LEU A 385 21.40 16.00 15.22
C LEU A 385 20.66 15.54 16.47
N LYS A 386 19.79 16.40 16.99
CA LYS A 386 18.90 16.06 18.12
C LYS A 386 17.57 15.54 17.59
N LEU A 387 17.13 14.41 18.13
CA LEU A 387 15.77 13.95 17.97
C LEU A 387 14.88 14.80 18.90
N VAL A 388 14.01 15.63 18.31
CA VAL A 388 13.19 16.61 19.06
C VAL A 388 11.75 16.17 19.28
N TRP A 389 11.26 15.24 18.45
CA TRP A 389 9.95 14.62 18.61
C TRP A 389 9.92 13.25 17.92
N SER A 390 9.13 12.36 18.46
CA SER A 390 8.93 11.04 17.85
C SER A 390 7.54 10.49 18.14
N ASN A 391 7.06 9.63 17.26
CA ASN A 391 5.81 8.89 17.44
C ASN A 391 5.91 7.48 16.87
N VAL A 392 5.16 6.54 17.45
CA VAL A 392 5.05 5.16 16.97
C VAL A 392 3.60 4.76 16.86
N VAL A 393 3.20 4.32 15.67
CA VAL A 393 1.89 3.72 15.43
C VAL A 393 2.09 2.22 15.21
N LYS A 394 1.47 1.39 16.05
CA LYS A 394 1.50 -0.06 15.95
C LYS A 394 0.17 -0.59 15.46
N LEU A 395 0.17 -1.28 14.34
CA LEU A 395 -0.99 -1.98 13.79
C LEU A 395 -0.71 -3.48 13.85
N ALA A 396 -1.29 -4.16 14.82
CA ALA A 396 -1.11 -5.60 14.98
C ALA A 396 -1.74 -6.41 13.82
N GLN A 397 -2.69 -5.81 13.11
CA GLN A 397 -3.37 -6.39 11.96
C GLN A 397 -3.58 -5.28 10.94
N SER A 398 -2.70 -5.21 9.93
CA SER A 398 -2.71 -4.20 8.89
C SER A 398 -3.15 -4.77 7.53
N LEU A 399 -2.23 -4.97 6.58
CA LEU A 399 -2.56 -5.54 5.28
C LEU A 399 -3.04 -7.01 5.43
N TYR A 400 -3.87 -7.50 4.51
CA TYR A 400 -4.08 -8.95 4.46
C TYR A 400 -2.80 -9.62 3.93
N ARG A 401 -2.51 -10.82 4.43
CA ARG A 401 -1.28 -11.54 4.09
C ARG A 401 -1.40 -12.17 2.70
N GLU A 402 -0.74 -11.61 1.71
CA GLU A 402 -0.70 -12.13 0.34
C GLU A 402 0.30 -13.31 0.19
N ALA A 403 0.14 -14.31 1.06
CA ALA A 403 0.95 -15.51 1.05
C ALA A 403 0.61 -16.43 -0.14
N PRO A 404 1.50 -17.37 -0.47
CA PRO A 404 1.21 -18.39 -1.48
C PRO A 404 -0.09 -19.14 -1.19
N GLY A 405 -0.93 -19.30 -2.21
CA GLY A 405 -2.18 -20.05 -2.13
C GLY A 405 -3.36 -19.30 -1.53
N MET A 406 -3.25 -17.99 -1.25
CA MET A 406 -4.32 -17.23 -0.61
C MET A 406 -5.35 -16.63 -1.59
N GLU A 407 -5.05 -16.53 -2.88
CA GLU A 407 -5.96 -15.96 -3.88
C GLU A 407 -7.35 -16.65 -3.93
N PRO A 408 -7.49 -17.98 -3.84
CA PRO A 408 -8.79 -18.65 -3.84
C PRO A 408 -9.67 -18.33 -2.63
N TYR A 409 -9.11 -17.80 -1.55
CA TYR A 409 -9.84 -17.45 -0.32
C TYR A 409 -10.43 -16.05 -0.35
N ARG A 410 -10.04 -15.22 -1.31
CA ARG A 410 -10.57 -13.87 -1.48
C ARG A 410 -12.03 -13.95 -1.92
N PRO A 411 -12.98 -13.31 -1.20
CA PRO A 411 -14.39 -13.35 -1.53
C PRO A 411 -14.72 -12.41 -2.70
N ASP A 412 -15.78 -12.74 -3.43
CA ASP A 412 -16.42 -11.80 -4.36
C ASP A 412 -17.13 -10.67 -3.59
N GLN A 413 -17.47 -9.57 -4.28
CA GLN A 413 -18.18 -8.45 -3.69
C GLN A 413 -19.66 -8.76 -3.42
N SER A 414 -20.29 -9.57 -4.28
CA SER A 414 -21.63 -10.12 -4.03
C SER A 414 -21.56 -11.33 -3.11
N THR A 415 -22.55 -11.47 -2.24
CA THR A 415 -22.59 -12.56 -1.27
C THR A 415 -23.87 -13.39 -1.42
N PRO A 416 -23.96 -14.57 -0.80
CA PRO A 416 -25.19 -15.34 -0.71
C PRO A 416 -26.33 -14.64 0.04
N VAL A 417 -26.05 -13.61 0.82
CA VAL A 417 -27.04 -12.78 1.50
C VAL A 417 -27.48 -11.65 0.58
N SER A 418 -28.74 -11.60 0.20
CA SER A 418 -29.26 -10.90 -0.98
C SER A 418 -28.97 -9.39 -1.01
N ASN A 419 -28.87 -8.73 0.15
CA ASN A 419 -28.63 -7.30 0.29
C ASN A 419 -27.33 -6.97 1.07
N PHE A 420 -26.42 -7.95 1.21
CA PHE A 420 -25.14 -7.76 1.89
C PHE A 420 -23.98 -7.93 0.93
N TYR A 421 -23.09 -6.94 0.90
CA TYR A 421 -21.99 -6.85 -0.02
C TYR A 421 -20.66 -6.63 0.70
N LEU A 422 -19.57 -6.98 0.04
CA LEU A 422 -18.21 -6.84 0.56
C LEU A 422 -17.39 -5.89 -0.30
N ALA A 423 -16.55 -5.09 0.33
CA ALA A 423 -15.48 -4.36 -0.31
C ALA A 423 -14.25 -4.34 0.61
N GLY A 424 -13.12 -4.01 0.03
CA GLY A 424 -11.82 -4.01 0.69
C GLY A 424 -10.79 -4.65 -0.23
N SER A 425 -9.54 -4.28 -0.06
CA SER A 425 -8.44 -4.77 -0.89
C SER A 425 -8.28 -6.30 -0.85
N TYR A 426 -8.75 -6.95 0.21
CA TYR A 426 -8.77 -8.40 0.37
C TYR A 426 -9.84 -9.11 -0.48
N THR A 427 -10.85 -8.43 -1.01
CA THR A 427 -11.84 -9.04 -1.92
C THR A 427 -11.26 -9.23 -3.32
N LYS A 428 -11.86 -10.08 -4.15
CA LYS A 428 -11.35 -10.34 -5.51
C LYS A 428 -11.30 -9.07 -6.34
N GLN A 429 -10.13 -8.80 -6.85
CA GLN A 429 -9.83 -7.75 -7.83
C GLN A 429 -8.46 -8.07 -8.46
N ASP A 430 -8.12 -7.42 -9.57
CA ASP A 430 -6.93 -7.76 -10.36
C ASP A 430 -5.63 -7.07 -9.90
N TYR A 431 -5.58 -6.61 -8.66
CA TYR A 431 -4.41 -5.94 -8.08
C TYR A 431 -4.04 -6.56 -6.72
N ILE A 432 -2.97 -6.07 -6.10
CA ILE A 432 -2.54 -6.46 -4.76
C ILE A 432 -3.29 -5.67 -3.67
N ASP A 433 -3.07 -6.02 -2.40
CA ASP A 433 -3.56 -5.24 -1.25
C ASP A 433 -2.94 -3.83 -1.26
N SER A 434 -3.73 -2.84 -1.60
CA SER A 434 -3.29 -1.46 -1.77
C SER A 434 -4.48 -0.51 -1.84
N MET A 435 -4.22 0.80 -1.88
CA MET A 435 -5.25 1.81 -2.13
C MET A 435 -5.94 1.64 -3.49
N GLU A 436 -5.20 1.20 -4.53
CA GLU A 436 -5.77 0.89 -5.84
C GLU A 436 -6.71 -0.33 -5.75
N GLY A 437 -6.25 -1.42 -5.14
CA GLY A 437 -7.06 -2.62 -4.93
C GLY A 437 -8.33 -2.35 -4.13
N ALA A 438 -8.23 -1.52 -3.07
CA ALA A 438 -9.38 -1.09 -2.28
C ALA A 438 -10.37 -0.26 -3.12
N THR A 439 -9.86 0.64 -3.96
CA THR A 439 -10.70 1.47 -4.85
C THR A 439 -11.39 0.61 -5.92
N MET A 440 -10.67 -0.33 -6.52
CA MET A 440 -11.25 -1.28 -7.47
C MET A 440 -12.37 -2.09 -6.83
N SER A 441 -12.14 -2.63 -5.63
CA SER A 441 -13.14 -3.41 -4.89
C SER A 441 -14.39 -2.59 -4.58
N GLY A 442 -14.22 -1.32 -4.20
CA GLY A 442 -15.34 -0.40 -3.97
C GLY A 442 -16.18 -0.14 -5.22
N ARG A 443 -15.53 0.00 -6.40
CA ARG A 443 -16.22 0.13 -7.69
C ARG A 443 -16.98 -1.13 -8.10
N LEU A 444 -16.37 -2.29 -7.89
CA LEU A 444 -17.00 -3.60 -8.13
C LEU A 444 -18.22 -3.80 -7.22
N ALA A 445 -18.09 -3.49 -5.93
CA ALA A 445 -19.20 -3.58 -4.97
C ALA A 445 -20.34 -2.61 -5.30
N ALA A 446 -20.03 -1.37 -5.68
CA ALA A 446 -21.03 -0.40 -6.12
C ALA A 446 -21.78 -0.88 -7.38
N ALA A 447 -21.08 -1.50 -8.34
CA ALA A 447 -21.69 -2.08 -9.53
C ALA A 447 -22.62 -3.24 -9.18
N ALA A 448 -22.20 -4.11 -8.25
CA ALA A 448 -23.01 -5.22 -7.75
C ALA A 448 -24.29 -4.74 -7.08
N ILE A 449 -24.21 -3.72 -6.19
CA ILE A 449 -25.38 -3.12 -5.53
C ILE A 449 -26.36 -2.54 -6.56
N LEU A 450 -25.83 -1.92 -7.61
CA LEU A 450 -26.66 -1.28 -8.65
C LEU A 450 -27.16 -2.24 -9.74
N GLY A 451 -26.77 -3.51 -9.71
CA GLY A 451 -27.09 -4.50 -10.75
C GLY A 451 -26.54 -4.10 -12.12
N ARG A 452 -25.37 -3.47 -12.19
CA ARG A 452 -24.74 -2.95 -13.42
C ARG A 452 -23.39 -3.62 -13.67
N ALA A 453 -22.96 -3.62 -14.93
CA ALA A 453 -21.58 -3.99 -15.26
C ALA A 453 -20.58 -3.02 -14.59
N PRO A 454 -19.49 -3.51 -14.03
CA PRO A 454 -18.47 -2.66 -13.40
C PRO A 454 -17.77 -1.81 -14.46
N VAL A 455 -17.52 -0.55 -14.12
CA VAL A 455 -16.70 0.37 -14.91
C VAL A 455 -15.40 0.62 -14.17
N LEU A 456 -14.37 -0.14 -14.50
CA LEU A 456 -13.03 0.07 -13.99
C LEU A 456 -12.26 0.99 -14.95
N ALA A 457 -11.45 1.89 -14.41
CA ALA A 457 -10.51 2.65 -15.20
C ALA A 457 -9.40 1.71 -15.67
N SER A 458 -9.14 1.70 -16.98
CA SER A 458 -8.04 0.94 -17.52
C SER A 458 -6.73 1.72 -17.41
N ASN A 459 -5.64 1.00 -17.17
CA ASN A 459 -4.31 1.59 -17.26
C ASN A 459 -3.98 2.12 -18.67
N ALA A 460 -4.77 1.80 -19.70
CA ALA A 460 -4.63 2.35 -21.05
C ALA A 460 -5.11 3.80 -21.18
N ALA A 461 -5.96 4.28 -20.26
CA ALA A 461 -6.59 5.60 -20.35
C ALA A 461 -5.81 6.73 -19.61
N VAL A 462 -4.69 6.41 -18.98
CA VAL A 462 -3.83 7.37 -18.25
C VAL A 462 -2.53 7.55 -19.03
N ALA A 463 -2.67 7.89 -20.33
CA ALA A 463 -1.56 8.30 -21.18
C ALA A 463 -1.52 9.81 -21.28
#